data_0096a51b600c013480e3974061be79f4
#
_entry.id   0096a51b600c013480e3974061be79f4
#
_cell.length_a   1.000
_cell.length_b   1.000
_cell.length_c   1.000
_cell.angle_alpha   90.00
_cell.angle_beta   90.00
_cell.angle_gamma   90.00
#
_symmetry.space_group_name_H-M   'P 1'
#
loop_
_entity.id
_entity.type
_entity.pdbx_description
1 polymer ?
#
loop_
_entity_poly.entity_id
_entity_poly.type
_entity_poly.pdbx_seq_one_letter_code
_entity_poly.pdbx_strand_id
1 'polypeptide(L)' 'ITIGHVVHLQDAAGKERVYTLVGTAEASPREGKISNESPLGKALMDHKAGDTVSFVSPAGKTLIYTVTAVEAR' A
#
# COMPACT_ATOMS: atom_id res chain seq x y z
N ILE A 1 8.34 5.52 -0.98
CA ILE A 1 7.09 5.38 -1.75
C ILE A 1 6.41 6.75 -1.85
N THR A 2 5.98 7.11 -3.01
CA THR A 2 5.26 8.37 -3.25
C THR A 2 4.18 8.14 -4.31
N ILE A 3 3.37 9.18 -4.56
CA ILE A 3 2.30 9.09 -5.55
C ILE A 3 2.89 8.72 -6.93
N GLY A 4 2.24 7.79 -7.61
CA GLY A 4 2.68 7.27 -8.90
C GLY A 4 3.48 5.98 -8.82
N HIS A 5 3.90 5.57 -7.62
CA HIS A 5 4.62 4.31 -7.46
C HIS A 5 3.67 3.12 -7.43
N VAL A 6 4.13 2.01 -8.00
CA VAL A 6 3.47 0.70 -7.86
C VAL A 6 4.17 -0.04 -6.73
N VAL A 7 3.39 -0.49 -5.76
CA VAL A 7 3.92 -1.13 -4.55
C VAL A 7 3.48 -2.58 -4.53
N HIS A 8 4.44 -3.48 -4.39
CA HIS A 8 4.17 -4.91 -4.21
C HIS A 8 4.26 -5.23 -2.74
N LEU A 9 3.20 -5.81 -2.20
CA LEU A 9 3.08 -6.14 -0.78
C LEU A 9 2.85 -7.63 -0.61
N GLN A 10 3.31 -8.16 0.50
CA GLN A 10 3.03 -9.52 0.92
C GLN A 10 2.40 -9.48 2.30
N ASP A 11 1.22 -10.10 2.46
CA ASP A 11 0.56 -10.14 3.75
C ASP A 11 1.13 -11.23 4.66
N ALA A 12 0.62 -11.32 5.90
CA ALA A 12 1.10 -12.28 6.88
C ALA A 12 0.87 -13.74 6.46
N ALA A 13 -0.09 -13.97 5.56
CA ALA A 13 -0.37 -15.30 5.02
C ALA A 13 0.51 -15.64 3.81
N GLY A 14 1.37 -14.71 3.38
CA GLY A 14 2.22 -14.91 2.21
C GLY A 14 1.57 -14.55 0.89
N LYS A 15 0.36 -13.99 0.90
CA LYS A 15 -0.32 -13.55 -0.31
C LYS A 15 0.27 -12.25 -0.82
N GLU A 16 0.57 -12.22 -2.10
CA GLU A 16 1.07 -11.02 -2.74
C GLU A 16 -0.08 -10.12 -3.19
N ARG A 17 0.09 -8.82 -2.97
CA ARG A 17 -0.85 -7.79 -3.40
C ARG A 17 -0.10 -6.67 -4.09
N VAL A 18 -0.72 -6.10 -5.12
CA VAL A 18 -0.11 -5.01 -5.89
C VAL A 18 -1.04 -3.81 -5.83
N TYR A 19 -0.50 -2.69 -5.42
CA TYR A 19 -1.24 -1.43 -5.36
C TYR A 19 -0.47 -0.33 -6.05
N THR A 20 -1.21 0.58 -6.70
CA THR A 20 -0.64 1.81 -7.22
C THR A 20 -1.08 2.96 -6.31
N LEU A 21 -0.12 3.74 -5.85
CA LEU A 21 -0.40 4.89 -5.00
C LEU A 21 -0.74 6.09 -5.88
N VAL A 22 -1.93 6.65 -5.69
CA VAL A 22 -2.45 7.77 -6.51
C VAL A 22 -3.02 8.86 -5.62
N GLY A 23 -3.34 10.00 -6.21
CA GLY A 23 -4.06 11.04 -5.50
C GLY A 23 -5.51 10.63 -5.25
N THR A 24 -6.15 11.27 -4.27
CA THR A 24 -7.52 10.92 -3.85
C THR A 24 -8.52 10.92 -5.00
N ALA A 25 -8.40 11.87 -5.92
CA ALA A 25 -9.30 11.97 -7.08
C ALA A 25 -9.19 10.80 -8.04
N GLU A 26 -8.05 10.12 -8.05
CA GLU A 26 -7.79 8.99 -8.96
C GLU A 26 -7.92 7.64 -8.30
N ALA A 27 -8.17 7.61 -6.99
CA ALA A 27 -8.21 6.37 -6.23
C ALA A 27 -9.35 5.48 -6.70
N SER A 28 -9.03 4.21 -6.92
CA SER A 28 -10.01 3.19 -7.28
C SER A 28 -9.57 1.86 -6.67
N PRO A 29 -10.05 1.53 -5.46
CA PRO A 29 -9.62 0.29 -4.79
C PRO A 29 -9.87 -0.96 -5.61
N ARG A 30 -10.91 -0.96 -6.45
CA ARG A 30 -11.21 -2.11 -7.32
C ARG A 30 -10.11 -2.37 -8.35
N GLU A 31 -9.40 -1.32 -8.76
CA GLU A 31 -8.32 -1.42 -9.73
C GLU A 31 -6.94 -1.48 -9.07
N GLY A 32 -6.90 -1.57 -7.75
CA GLY A 32 -5.65 -1.57 -7.01
C GLY A 32 -5.02 -0.20 -6.88
N LYS A 33 -5.79 0.85 -7.12
CA LYS A 33 -5.31 2.23 -6.98
C LYS A 33 -5.77 2.78 -5.63
N ILE A 34 -4.84 3.01 -4.73
CA ILE A 34 -5.14 3.51 -3.40
C ILE A 34 -4.67 4.95 -3.25
N SER A 35 -5.44 5.72 -2.47
CA SER A 35 -5.11 7.11 -2.18
C SER A 35 -3.96 7.19 -1.18
N ASN A 36 -3.10 8.19 -1.35
CA ASN A 36 -2.10 8.53 -0.34
C ASN A 36 -2.72 8.96 0.99
N GLU A 37 -4.01 9.27 1.01
CA GLU A 37 -4.74 9.62 2.23
C GLU A 37 -5.49 8.44 2.84
N SER A 38 -5.53 7.29 2.16
CA SER A 38 -6.13 6.09 2.72
C SER A 38 -5.27 5.54 3.86
N PRO A 39 -5.84 4.74 4.79
CA PRO A 39 -5.05 4.16 5.87
C PRO A 39 -3.83 3.39 5.37
N LEU A 40 -4.00 2.55 4.36
CA LEU A 40 -2.89 1.80 3.79
C LEU A 40 -1.91 2.71 3.05
N GLY A 41 -2.42 3.66 2.28
CA GLY A 41 -1.58 4.61 1.56
C GLY A 41 -0.72 5.43 2.50
N LYS A 42 -1.30 5.94 3.59
CA LYS A 42 -0.54 6.66 4.61
C LYS A 42 0.54 5.79 5.25
N ALA A 43 0.21 4.54 5.52
CA ALA A 43 1.16 3.62 6.12
C ALA A 43 2.32 3.31 5.17
N LEU A 44 2.08 3.31 3.86
CA LEU A 44 3.10 3.04 2.87
C LEU A 44 4.01 4.24 2.56
N MET A 45 3.53 5.45 2.81
CA MET A 45 4.34 6.65 2.55
C MET A 45 5.65 6.60 3.34
N ASP A 46 6.74 7.02 2.70
CA ASP A 46 8.08 7.06 3.30
C ASP A 46 8.70 5.68 3.59
N HIS A 47 8.06 4.60 3.15
CA HIS A 47 8.64 3.27 3.22
C HIS A 47 9.28 2.87 1.89
N LYS A 48 10.05 1.79 1.90
CA LYS A 48 10.76 1.29 0.74
C LYS A 48 10.71 -0.24 0.71
N ALA A 49 11.17 -0.83 -0.39
CA ALA A 49 11.24 -2.29 -0.51
C ALA A 49 12.07 -2.88 0.64
N GLY A 50 11.55 -3.93 1.24
CA GLY A 50 12.13 -4.57 2.41
C GLY A 50 11.54 -4.12 3.74
N ASP A 51 10.79 -3.02 3.77
CA ASP A 51 10.16 -2.54 4.99
C ASP A 51 8.91 -3.35 5.32
N THR A 52 8.63 -3.48 6.61
CA THR A 52 7.38 -4.04 7.11
C THR A 52 6.49 -2.91 7.58
N VAL A 53 5.25 -2.91 7.12
CA VAL A 53 4.28 -1.85 7.40
C VAL A 53 3.08 -2.43 8.13
N SER A 54 2.66 -1.78 9.20
CA SER A 54 1.43 -2.14 9.89
C SER A 54 0.44 -0.99 9.81
N PHE A 55 -0.84 -1.31 9.68
CA PHE A 55 -1.88 -0.29 9.70
C PHE A 55 -3.18 -0.87 10.24
N VAL A 56 -4.05 0.01 10.71
CA VAL A 56 -5.37 -0.38 11.22
C VAL A 56 -6.38 -0.17 10.10
N SER A 57 -7.05 -1.25 9.70
CA SER A 57 -8.08 -1.17 8.67
C SER A 57 -9.33 -0.45 9.20
N PRO A 58 -10.22 0.04 8.30
CA PRO A 58 -11.49 0.64 8.73
C PRO A 58 -12.36 -0.29 9.57
N ALA A 59 -12.14 -1.60 9.46
CA ALA A 59 -12.86 -2.58 10.28
C ALA A 59 -12.26 -2.74 11.68
N GLY A 60 -11.21 -2.00 12.02
CA GLY A 60 -10.57 -2.05 13.33
C GLY A 60 -9.53 -3.15 13.48
N LYS A 61 -9.16 -3.82 12.40
CA LYS A 61 -8.15 -4.88 12.43
C LYS A 61 -6.78 -4.33 12.10
N THR A 62 -5.76 -4.74 12.85
CA THR A 62 -4.38 -4.42 12.53
C THR A 62 -3.89 -5.41 11.48
N LEU A 63 -3.42 -4.89 10.36
CA LEU A 63 -2.89 -5.67 9.26
C LEU A 63 -1.41 -5.36 9.08
N ILE A 64 -0.63 -6.39 8.79
CA ILE A 64 0.82 -6.25 8.60
C ILE A 64 1.17 -6.70 7.19
N TYR A 65 1.90 -5.85 6.47
CA TYR A 65 2.38 -6.14 5.13
C TYR A 65 3.88 -5.92 5.05
N THR A 66 4.53 -6.73 4.24
CA THR A 66 5.94 -6.51 3.88
C THR A 66 6.00 -5.95 2.47
N VAL A 67 6.72 -4.86 2.30
CA VAL A 67 6.94 -4.26 0.98
C VAL A 67 8.00 -5.09 0.27
N THR A 68 7.60 -5.84 -0.76
CA THR A 68 8.52 -6.72 -1.48
C THR A 68 9.22 -6.01 -2.63
N ALA A 69 8.54 -5.06 -3.25
CA ALA A 69 9.10 -4.28 -4.35
C ALA A 69 8.37 -2.96 -4.52
N VAL A 70 9.04 -1.97 -5.05
CA VAL A 70 8.46 -0.68 -5.39
C VAL A 70 8.92 -0.33 -6.80
N GLU A 71 7.96 -0.03 -7.67
CA GLU A 71 8.25 0.39 -9.05
C GLU A 71 7.84 1.84 -9.22
N ALA A 72 8.77 2.67 -9.64
CA ALA A 72 8.49 4.06 -9.97
C ALA A 72 7.82 4.14 -11.35
N ARG A 73 6.83 5.00 -11.48
CA ARG A 73 6.15 5.25 -12.75
C ARG A 73 6.09 6.73 -13.06
#